data_0e5ea686de2e7ebbbbd1ee2209ca7c4e
#
_entry.id   0e5ea686de2e7ebbbbd1ee2209ca7c4e
#
_cell.length_a   1.000
_cell.length_b   1.000
_cell.length_c   1.000
_cell.angle_alpha   90.00
_cell.angle_beta   90.00
_cell.angle_gamma   90.00
#
_symmetry.space_group_name_H-M   'P 1'
#
loop_
_entity.id
_entity.type
_entity.pdbx_description
1 polymer ?
#
loop_
_entity_poly.entity_id
_entity_poly.type
_entity_poly.pdbx_seq_one_letter_code
_entity_poly.pdbx_strand_id
1 'polypeptide(L)'
;IQVVSIIGGILTAIFFLGFLVVASIIRTETSSLIIGCLFIITTLTISRRLTVPFLDAMNITLYIAGCALIAYGLNKSTNALFIALAITGIFTFFLSKGFILPFLSVILFIISFLGELAYLSSSIQLLQIAVVPVLAVFLFTNLYERDILTGLKENLVSKYTPFHSGLFVSCICLLAGLSVNYGIPAPYWLLSIFIWIGILLIIQRIMPVMEVTNPVSQIGICILCILICLPTMFAPYLSGSLLLILICFHYGYKAECAAALLL
;
A
#
# COMPACT_ATOMS: atom_id res chain seq x y z
N ILE A 1 0.94 -14.97 26.37
CA ILE A 1 1.98 -13.97 26.73
C ILE A 1 2.16 -12.94 25.62
N GLN A 2 2.35 -13.32 24.34
CA GLN A 2 2.56 -12.38 23.24
C GLN A 2 1.39 -11.39 23.05
N VAL A 3 0.14 -11.86 23.07
CA VAL A 3 -1.05 -11.01 22.90
C VAL A 3 -1.15 -9.96 24.01
N VAL A 4 -0.92 -10.35 25.27
CA VAL A 4 -0.93 -9.41 26.40
C VAL A 4 0.17 -8.37 26.26
N SER A 5 1.35 -8.78 25.78
CA SER A 5 2.47 -7.88 25.52
C SER A 5 2.15 -6.85 24.45
N ILE A 6 1.47 -7.26 23.35
CA ILE A 6 1.04 -6.36 22.27
C ILE A 6 0.00 -5.36 22.77
N ILE A 7 -1.03 -5.84 23.47
CA ILE A 7 -2.07 -4.96 24.05
C ILE A 7 -1.44 -3.97 25.04
N GLY A 8 -0.53 -4.43 25.89
CA GLY A 8 0.19 -3.58 26.83
C GLY A 8 1.01 -2.48 26.11
N GLY A 9 1.69 -2.81 25.03
CA GLY A 9 2.44 -1.84 24.23
C GLY A 9 1.55 -0.76 23.62
N ILE A 10 0.41 -1.15 23.04
CA ILE A 10 -0.58 -0.21 22.48
C ILE A 10 -1.15 0.71 23.58
N LEU A 11 -1.59 0.13 24.70
CA LEU A 11 -2.14 0.90 25.82
C LEU A 11 -1.13 1.91 26.35
N THR A 12 0.12 1.49 26.56
CA THR A 12 1.19 2.39 27.03
C THR A 12 1.38 3.58 26.08
N ALA A 13 1.38 3.36 24.78
CA ALA A 13 1.51 4.44 23.80
C ALA A 13 0.28 5.38 23.80
N ILE A 14 -0.93 4.83 23.93
CA ILE A 14 -2.17 5.63 24.01
C ILE A 14 -2.18 6.48 25.29
N PHE A 15 -1.83 5.90 26.44
CA PHE A 15 -1.74 6.66 27.70
C PHE A 15 -0.68 7.76 27.63
N PHE A 16 0.46 7.49 27.01
CA PHE A 16 1.49 8.49 26.83
C PHE A 16 1.03 9.64 25.94
N LEU A 17 0.34 9.35 24.83
CA LEU A 17 -0.29 10.37 23.98
C LEU A 17 -1.34 11.18 24.72
N GLY A 18 -2.22 10.50 25.48
CA GLY A 18 -3.22 11.16 26.32
C GLY A 18 -2.59 12.11 27.35
N PHE A 19 -1.50 11.69 27.97
CA PHE A 19 -0.72 12.55 28.88
C PHE A 19 -0.21 13.82 28.19
N LEU A 20 0.37 13.70 26.98
CA LEU A 20 0.87 14.86 26.23
C LEU A 20 -0.25 15.87 25.88
N VAL A 21 -1.44 15.36 25.57
CA VAL A 21 -2.62 16.20 25.31
C VAL A 21 -3.07 16.91 26.61
N VAL A 22 -3.23 16.17 27.73
CA VAL A 22 -3.66 16.72 29.02
C VAL A 22 -2.64 17.71 29.58
N ALA A 23 -1.35 17.40 29.43
CA ALA A 23 -0.26 18.31 29.82
C ALA A 23 -0.17 19.55 28.92
N SER A 24 -1.04 19.65 27.92
CA SER A 24 -1.11 20.78 26.99
C SER A 24 0.19 21.04 26.22
N ILE A 25 1.00 20.01 26.04
CA ILE A 25 2.25 20.10 25.28
C ILE A 25 1.94 20.20 23.79
N ILE A 26 0.84 19.56 23.34
CA ILE A 26 0.34 19.58 21.96
C ILE A 26 -0.74 20.69 21.86
N ARG A 27 -0.34 21.96 21.93
CA ARG A 27 -1.26 23.09 21.82
C ARG A 27 -1.12 23.87 20.51
N THR A 28 0.09 23.95 20.00
CA THR A 28 0.39 24.73 18.78
C THR A 28 0.77 23.80 17.63
N GLU A 29 0.55 24.25 16.41
CA GLU A 29 0.94 23.54 15.21
C GLU A 29 2.44 23.20 15.22
N THR A 30 3.27 24.16 15.62
CA THR A 30 4.72 23.99 15.71
C THR A 30 5.13 22.93 16.75
N SER A 31 4.49 22.92 17.94
CA SER A 31 4.79 21.90 18.95
C SER A 31 4.39 20.50 18.49
N SER A 32 3.23 20.37 17.82
CA SER A 32 2.78 19.11 17.24
C SER A 32 3.77 18.57 16.20
N LEU A 33 4.28 19.44 15.33
CA LEU A 33 5.25 19.07 14.31
C LEU A 33 6.56 18.58 14.93
N ILE A 34 7.10 19.30 15.93
CA ILE A 34 8.33 18.90 16.62
C ILE A 34 8.15 17.56 17.32
N ILE A 35 7.05 17.37 18.05
CA ILE A 35 6.77 16.11 18.77
C ILE A 35 6.57 14.97 17.77
N GLY A 36 5.85 15.20 16.67
CA GLY A 36 5.68 14.22 15.60
C GLY A 36 7.01 13.76 15.02
N CYS A 37 7.91 14.67 14.71
CA CYS A 37 9.25 14.35 14.25
C CYS A 37 10.05 13.56 15.31
N LEU A 38 10.00 13.94 16.58
CA LEU A 38 10.64 13.21 17.67
C LEU A 38 10.11 11.79 17.78
N PHE A 39 8.80 11.57 17.65
CA PHE A 39 8.21 10.23 17.67
C PHE A 39 8.73 9.36 16.54
N ILE A 40 8.82 9.89 15.32
CA ILE A 40 9.35 9.14 14.18
C ILE A 40 10.82 8.78 14.39
N ILE A 41 11.65 9.72 14.86
CA ILE A 41 13.06 9.47 15.14
C ILE A 41 13.21 8.40 16.23
N THR A 42 12.41 8.48 17.30
CA THR A 42 12.41 7.51 18.40
C THR A 42 12.00 6.13 17.89
N THR A 43 10.92 6.04 17.10
CA THR A 43 10.45 4.83 16.46
C THR A 43 11.53 4.16 15.61
N LEU A 44 12.20 4.93 14.76
CA LEU A 44 13.29 4.42 13.91
C LEU A 44 14.48 3.94 14.73
N THR A 45 14.78 4.59 15.84
CA THR A 45 15.89 4.22 16.72
C THR A 45 15.58 2.92 17.48
N ILE A 46 14.36 2.77 17.99
CA ILE A 46 13.91 1.57 18.71
C ILE A 46 13.86 0.38 17.75
N SER A 47 13.29 0.54 16.55
CA SER A 47 13.14 -0.55 15.57
C SER A 47 14.47 -1.18 15.15
N ARG A 48 15.59 -0.45 15.30
CA ARG A 48 16.93 -0.94 14.96
C ARG A 48 17.57 -1.76 16.06
N ARG A 49 17.20 -1.53 17.32
CA ARG A 49 17.92 -2.05 18.50
C ARG A 49 17.21 -3.18 19.22
N LEU A 50 15.87 -3.21 19.20
CA LEU A 50 15.07 -4.07 20.06
C LEU A 50 13.98 -4.79 19.25
N THR A 51 13.89 -6.11 19.42
CA THR A 51 12.88 -6.98 18.79
C THR A 51 12.06 -7.67 19.89
N VAL A 52 11.29 -6.86 20.63
CA VAL A 52 10.41 -7.37 21.69
C VAL A 52 8.96 -7.04 21.28
N PRO A 53 8.03 -7.99 21.32
CA PRO A 53 6.63 -7.77 20.85
C PRO A 53 5.93 -6.56 21.48
N PHE A 54 6.22 -6.27 22.75
CA PHE A 54 5.70 -5.09 23.45
C PHE A 54 6.22 -3.79 22.81
N LEU A 55 7.53 -3.71 22.56
CA LEU A 55 8.16 -2.53 21.97
C LEU A 55 7.77 -2.37 20.50
N ASP A 56 7.58 -3.46 19.77
CA ASP A 56 7.12 -3.41 18.39
C ASP A 56 5.72 -2.81 18.30
N ALA A 57 4.79 -3.24 19.18
CA ALA A 57 3.43 -2.70 19.23
C ALA A 57 3.41 -1.21 19.65
N MET A 58 4.17 -0.85 20.70
CA MET A 58 4.34 0.54 21.11
C MET A 58 4.92 1.40 19.99
N ASN A 59 5.91 0.86 19.28
CA ASN A 59 6.61 1.52 18.20
C ASN A 59 5.69 1.84 17.01
N ILE A 60 4.82 0.89 16.62
CA ILE A 60 3.81 1.08 15.59
C ILE A 60 2.86 2.22 15.97
N THR A 61 2.36 2.20 17.22
CA THR A 61 1.43 3.22 17.71
C THR A 61 2.08 4.61 17.74
N LEU A 62 3.34 4.70 18.17
CA LEU A 62 4.10 5.96 18.15
C LEU A 62 4.36 6.45 16.72
N TYR A 63 4.61 5.54 15.77
CA TYR A 63 4.78 5.90 14.37
C TYR A 63 3.50 6.51 13.78
N ILE A 64 2.36 5.86 13.97
CA ILE A 64 1.07 6.35 13.49
C ILE A 64 0.74 7.71 14.14
N ALA A 65 0.96 7.83 15.46
CA ALA A 65 0.77 9.08 16.18
C ALA A 65 1.72 10.19 15.71
N GLY A 66 2.98 9.85 15.44
CA GLY A 66 3.95 10.78 14.88
C GLY A 66 3.51 11.33 13.52
N CYS A 67 3.04 10.45 12.62
CA CYS A 67 2.49 10.87 11.33
C CYS A 67 1.23 11.75 11.49
N ALA A 68 0.33 11.40 12.41
CA ALA A 68 -0.87 12.19 12.69
C ALA A 68 -0.53 13.58 13.26
N LEU A 69 0.48 13.69 14.13
CA LEU A 69 0.95 14.97 14.68
C LEU A 69 1.63 15.84 13.62
N ILE A 70 2.40 15.25 12.70
CA ILE A 70 2.95 15.98 11.55
C ILE A 70 1.82 16.49 10.67
N ALA A 71 0.82 15.65 10.40
CA ALA A 71 -0.33 16.02 9.61
C ALA A 71 -1.11 17.18 10.26
N TYR A 72 -1.32 17.14 11.57
CA TYR A 72 -1.95 18.23 12.31
C TYR A 72 -1.12 19.51 12.28
N GLY A 73 0.20 19.40 12.46
CA GLY A 73 1.11 20.56 12.46
C GLY A 73 1.23 21.26 11.09
N LEU A 74 0.99 20.53 10.01
CA LEU A 74 1.05 21.05 8.63
C LEU A 74 -0.33 21.27 7.98
N ASN A 75 -1.41 21.15 8.74
CA ASN A 75 -2.79 21.19 8.21
C ASN A 75 -3.13 22.48 7.43
N LYS A 76 -2.49 23.60 7.75
CA LYS A 76 -2.66 24.86 7.01
C LYS A 76 -2.03 24.86 5.62
N SER A 77 -1.06 23.98 5.38
CA SER A 77 -0.35 23.85 4.11
C SER A 77 -0.47 22.43 3.59
N THR A 78 -1.59 22.13 2.93
CA THR A 78 -1.93 20.80 2.42
C THR A 78 -0.82 20.21 1.56
N ASN A 79 -0.19 21.02 0.73
CA ASN A 79 0.94 20.61 -0.13
C ASN A 79 2.15 20.16 0.70
N ALA A 80 2.58 20.99 1.68
CA ALA A 80 3.68 20.64 2.57
C ALA A 80 3.39 19.37 3.40
N LEU A 81 2.13 19.13 3.76
CA LEU A 81 1.68 17.98 4.50
C LEU A 81 1.93 16.68 3.72
N PHE A 82 1.44 16.58 2.48
CA PHE A 82 1.59 15.36 1.69
C PHE A 82 3.04 15.08 1.32
N ILE A 83 3.81 16.12 0.99
CA ILE A 83 5.24 16.01 0.73
C ILE A 83 5.98 15.53 1.97
N ALA A 84 5.72 16.10 3.14
CA ALA A 84 6.37 15.70 4.39
C ALA A 84 6.06 14.24 4.77
N LEU A 85 4.80 13.80 4.62
CA LEU A 85 4.42 12.42 4.87
C LEU A 85 5.03 11.45 3.86
N ALA A 86 5.12 11.82 2.58
CA ALA A 86 5.79 11.01 1.56
C ALA A 86 7.28 10.85 1.87
N ILE A 87 7.97 11.93 2.21
CA ILE A 87 9.38 11.91 2.64
C ILE A 87 9.55 11.03 3.88
N THR A 88 8.67 11.18 4.88
CA THR A 88 8.68 10.35 6.08
C THR A 88 8.51 8.86 5.75
N GLY A 89 7.59 8.53 4.83
CA GLY A 89 7.41 7.15 4.34
C GLY A 89 8.69 6.60 3.72
N ILE A 90 9.33 7.33 2.80
CA ILE A 90 10.57 6.91 2.16
C ILE A 90 11.68 6.67 3.20
N PHE A 91 11.92 7.63 4.08
CA PHE A 91 12.95 7.51 5.11
C PHE A 91 12.68 6.33 6.03
N THR A 92 11.43 6.14 6.47
CA THR A 92 11.04 5.01 7.33
C THR A 92 11.28 3.68 6.61
N PHE A 93 10.92 3.56 5.34
CA PHE A 93 11.16 2.35 4.55
C PHE A 93 12.63 1.93 4.55
N PHE A 94 13.53 2.86 4.25
CA PHE A 94 14.96 2.54 4.17
C PHE A 94 15.62 2.37 5.55
N LEU A 95 15.20 3.13 6.55
CA LEU A 95 15.86 3.18 7.84
C LEU A 95 15.35 2.15 8.85
N SER A 96 14.08 1.73 8.78
CA SER A 96 13.50 0.76 9.71
C SER A 96 13.97 -0.66 9.44
N LYS A 97 13.92 -1.50 10.48
CA LYS A 97 14.12 -2.95 10.40
C LYS A 97 12.79 -3.66 10.71
N GLY A 98 12.72 -4.94 10.36
CA GLY A 98 11.52 -5.76 10.55
C GLY A 98 10.53 -5.63 9.41
N PHE A 99 9.30 -6.11 9.62
CA PHE A 99 8.26 -6.19 8.60
C PHE A 99 7.27 -5.01 8.67
N ILE A 100 6.75 -4.68 9.86
CA ILE A 100 5.55 -3.84 10.01
C ILE A 100 5.83 -2.37 9.66
N LEU A 101 6.94 -1.80 10.10
CA LEU A 101 7.26 -0.39 9.81
C LEU A 101 7.52 -0.14 8.31
N PRO A 102 8.34 -0.95 7.60
CA PRO A 102 8.45 -0.80 6.14
C PRO A 102 7.12 -0.99 5.42
N PHE A 103 6.29 -1.94 5.86
CA PHE A 103 4.94 -2.16 5.32
C PHE A 103 4.06 -0.91 5.45
N LEU A 104 3.95 -0.35 6.65
CA LEU A 104 3.18 0.88 6.90
C LEU A 104 3.74 2.08 6.14
N SER A 105 5.05 2.16 5.99
CA SER A 105 5.70 3.26 5.26
C SER A 105 5.38 3.26 3.77
N VAL A 106 5.21 2.09 3.15
CA VAL A 106 4.77 1.97 1.74
C VAL A 106 3.34 2.49 1.60
N ILE A 107 2.45 2.07 2.50
CA ILE A 107 1.05 2.55 2.51
C ILE A 107 1.01 4.06 2.71
N LEU A 108 1.76 4.59 3.68
CA LEU A 108 1.84 6.03 3.93
C LEU A 108 2.34 6.80 2.71
N PHE A 109 3.38 6.29 2.04
CA PHE A 109 3.92 6.92 0.83
C PHE A 109 2.88 6.98 -0.29
N ILE A 110 2.17 5.86 -0.54
CA ILE A 110 1.16 5.80 -1.61
C ILE A 110 -0.02 6.73 -1.29
N ILE A 111 -0.53 6.73 -0.05
CA ILE A 111 -1.62 7.62 0.36
C ILE A 111 -1.19 9.08 0.22
N SER A 112 0.02 9.42 0.64
CA SER A 112 0.54 10.79 0.54
C SER A 112 0.74 11.23 -0.90
N PHE A 113 1.28 10.35 -1.75
CA PHE A 113 1.45 10.62 -3.18
C PHE A 113 0.11 10.87 -3.89
N LEU A 114 -0.90 10.05 -3.58
CA LEU A 114 -2.24 10.22 -4.14
C LEU A 114 -2.95 11.46 -3.58
N GLY A 115 -2.74 11.77 -2.31
CA GLY A 115 -3.25 12.99 -1.70
C GLY A 115 -2.68 14.26 -2.35
N GLU A 116 -1.39 14.27 -2.66
CA GLU A 116 -0.74 15.35 -3.38
C GLU A 116 -1.29 15.49 -4.80
N LEU A 117 -1.44 14.39 -5.54
CA LEU A 117 -2.05 14.40 -6.87
C LEU A 117 -3.49 14.91 -6.84
N ALA A 118 -4.29 14.48 -5.86
CA ALA A 118 -5.66 14.95 -5.70
C ALA A 118 -5.73 16.45 -5.39
N TYR A 119 -4.79 16.95 -4.60
CA TYR A 119 -4.69 18.36 -4.27
C TYR A 119 -4.30 19.22 -5.48
N LEU A 120 -3.26 18.78 -6.23
CA LEU A 120 -2.78 19.52 -7.41
C LEU A 120 -3.79 19.56 -8.56
N SER A 121 -4.55 18.47 -8.73
CA SER A 121 -5.41 18.31 -9.91
C SER A 121 -6.81 18.87 -9.73
N SER A 122 -7.29 19.06 -8.49
CA SER A 122 -8.69 19.36 -8.15
C SER A 122 -9.74 18.52 -8.89
N SER A 123 -9.31 17.49 -9.64
CA SER A 123 -10.17 16.59 -10.40
C SER A 123 -10.02 15.14 -9.92
N ILE A 124 -11.15 14.54 -9.57
CA ILE A 124 -11.25 13.11 -9.18
C ILE A 124 -10.79 12.19 -10.31
N GLN A 125 -10.86 12.63 -11.56
CA GLN A 125 -10.41 11.87 -12.73
C GLN A 125 -8.91 11.54 -12.69
N LEU A 126 -8.07 12.49 -12.25
CA LEU A 126 -6.63 12.25 -12.12
C LEU A 126 -6.30 11.29 -10.98
N LEU A 127 -7.08 11.31 -9.89
CA LEU A 127 -6.94 10.32 -8.82
C LEU A 127 -7.18 8.89 -9.34
N GLN A 128 -8.15 8.71 -10.22
CA GLN A 128 -8.45 7.41 -10.82
C GLN A 128 -7.34 6.94 -11.77
N ILE A 129 -6.76 7.85 -12.56
CA ILE A 129 -5.60 7.53 -13.41
C ILE A 129 -4.37 7.22 -12.56
N ALA A 130 -4.22 7.84 -11.40
CA ALA A 130 -3.11 7.60 -10.47
C ALA A 130 -3.11 6.20 -9.84
N VAL A 131 -4.21 5.46 -9.90
CA VAL A 131 -4.27 4.03 -9.52
C VAL A 131 -3.45 3.17 -10.50
N VAL A 132 -3.40 3.55 -11.78
CA VAL A 132 -2.68 2.81 -12.83
C VAL A 132 -1.20 2.58 -12.49
N PRO A 133 -0.38 3.60 -12.15
CA PRO A 133 1.02 3.36 -11.82
C PRO A 133 1.21 2.47 -10.58
N VAL A 134 0.33 2.53 -9.59
CA VAL A 134 0.42 1.67 -8.40
C VAL A 134 0.17 0.20 -8.79
N LEU A 135 -0.88 -0.06 -9.58
CA LEU A 135 -1.15 -1.39 -10.13
C LEU A 135 -0.04 -1.86 -11.06
N ALA A 136 0.53 -0.97 -11.88
CA ALA A 136 1.65 -1.30 -12.77
C ALA A 136 2.89 -1.73 -11.99
N VAL A 137 3.26 -0.99 -10.93
CA VAL A 137 4.38 -1.35 -10.07
C VAL A 137 4.11 -2.68 -9.37
N PHE A 138 2.89 -2.90 -8.87
CA PHE A 138 2.51 -4.17 -8.26
C PHE A 138 2.60 -5.33 -9.26
N LEU A 139 2.09 -5.17 -10.47
CA LEU A 139 2.18 -6.17 -11.54
C LEU A 139 3.64 -6.45 -11.91
N PHE A 140 4.44 -5.40 -12.09
CA PHE A 140 5.86 -5.51 -12.42
C PHE A 140 6.64 -6.26 -11.34
N THR A 141 6.43 -5.95 -10.08
CA THR A 141 7.10 -6.63 -8.96
C THR A 141 6.77 -8.11 -8.92
N ASN A 142 5.53 -8.51 -9.25
CA ASN A 142 5.15 -9.91 -9.33
C ASN A 142 5.75 -10.62 -10.56
N LEU A 143 5.66 -10.00 -11.74
CA LEU A 143 6.15 -10.61 -12.98
C LEU A 143 7.67 -10.85 -12.97
N TYR A 144 8.42 -9.95 -12.34
CA TYR A 144 9.88 -9.97 -12.27
C TYR A 144 10.43 -10.25 -10.87
N GLU A 145 9.61 -10.85 -9.99
CA GLU A 145 10.00 -11.14 -8.60
C GLU A 145 11.35 -11.84 -8.51
N ARG A 146 11.53 -12.91 -9.30
CA ARG A 146 12.75 -13.70 -9.29
C ARG A 146 13.98 -12.90 -9.73
N ASP A 147 13.85 -12.12 -10.78
CA ASP A 147 14.95 -11.30 -11.32
C ASP A 147 15.30 -10.17 -10.36
N ILE A 148 14.28 -9.56 -9.75
CA ILE A 148 14.44 -8.52 -8.72
C ILE A 148 15.19 -9.09 -7.51
N LEU A 149 14.75 -10.24 -6.99
CA LEU A 149 15.37 -10.85 -5.80
C LEU A 149 16.81 -11.27 -6.05
N THR A 150 17.14 -11.76 -7.26
CA THR A 150 18.52 -12.13 -7.61
C THR A 150 19.43 -10.93 -7.83
N GLY A 151 18.89 -9.79 -8.27
CA GLY A 151 19.64 -8.55 -8.50
C GLY A 151 19.80 -7.64 -7.28
N LEU A 152 19.00 -7.84 -6.22
CA LEU A 152 19.03 -7.01 -5.04
C LEU A 152 20.10 -7.44 -4.04
N LYS A 153 20.69 -6.45 -3.34
CA LYS A 153 21.55 -6.70 -2.18
C LYS A 153 20.76 -7.33 -1.04
N GLU A 154 21.38 -8.17 -0.22
CA GLU A 154 20.74 -8.86 0.93
C GLU A 154 19.88 -7.95 1.82
N ASN A 155 20.35 -6.73 2.10
CA ASN A 155 19.62 -5.75 2.89
C ASN A 155 18.30 -5.29 2.25
N LEU A 156 18.17 -5.36 0.94
CA LEU A 156 16.96 -4.98 0.22
C LEU A 156 16.03 -6.17 -0.02
N VAL A 157 16.59 -7.38 -0.10
CA VAL A 157 15.81 -8.63 -0.18
C VAL A 157 14.88 -8.77 1.03
N SER A 158 15.37 -8.48 2.23
CA SER A 158 14.54 -8.53 3.45
C SER A 158 13.40 -7.50 3.46
N LYS A 159 13.48 -6.45 2.66
CA LYS A 159 12.45 -5.41 2.53
C LYS A 159 11.46 -5.67 1.40
N TYR A 160 11.74 -6.65 0.55
CA TYR A 160 10.86 -6.98 -0.57
C TYR A 160 9.47 -7.43 -0.09
N THR A 161 9.41 -8.35 0.87
CA THR A 161 8.13 -8.86 1.40
C THR A 161 7.24 -7.74 1.99
N PRO A 162 7.71 -6.86 2.92
CA PRO A 162 6.89 -5.75 3.39
C PRO A 162 6.53 -4.74 2.30
N PHE A 163 7.40 -4.52 1.32
CA PHE A 163 7.11 -3.67 0.16
C PHE A 163 5.97 -4.24 -0.68
N HIS A 164 6.07 -5.52 -1.04
CA HIS A 164 5.07 -6.23 -1.83
C HIS A 164 3.70 -6.24 -1.13
N SER A 165 3.66 -6.64 0.17
CA SER A 165 2.41 -6.64 0.93
C SER A 165 1.84 -5.23 1.13
N GLY A 166 2.68 -4.21 1.29
CA GLY A 166 2.25 -2.81 1.36
C GLY A 166 1.62 -2.33 0.05
N LEU A 167 2.21 -2.67 -1.10
CA LEU A 167 1.64 -2.41 -2.42
C LEU A 167 0.30 -3.13 -2.60
N PHE A 168 0.23 -4.40 -2.22
CA PHE A 168 -0.99 -5.20 -2.32
C PHE A 168 -2.15 -4.58 -1.55
N VAL A 169 -1.94 -4.25 -0.26
CA VAL A 169 -2.98 -3.58 0.56
C VAL A 169 -3.37 -2.23 -0.02
N SER A 170 -2.40 -1.46 -0.52
CA SER A 170 -2.68 -0.18 -1.18
C SER A 170 -3.53 -0.36 -2.44
N CYS A 171 -3.26 -1.39 -3.26
CA CYS A 171 -4.09 -1.71 -4.43
C CYS A 171 -5.53 -2.05 -4.01
N ILE A 172 -5.72 -2.87 -2.96
CA ILE A 172 -7.06 -3.18 -2.43
C ILE A 172 -7.78 -1.92 -1.99
N CYS A 173 -7.15 -1.07 -1.17
CA CYS A 173 -7.75 0.16 -0.68
C CYS A 173 -8.12 1.12 -1.83
N LEU A 174 -7.28 1.21 -2.86
CA LEU A 174 -7.55 2.05 -4.04
C LEU A 174 -8.72 1.52 -4.86
N LEU A 175 -8.77 0.21 -5.12
CA LEU A 175 -9.89 -0.41 -5.85
C LEU A 175 -11.19 -0.30 -5.06
N ALA A 176 -11.17 -0.50 -3.74
CA ALA A 176 -12.31 -0.27 -2.86
C ALA A 176 -12.75 1.20 -2.89
N GLY A 177 -11.83 2.15 -2.89
CA GLY A 177 -12.11 3.57 -3.02
C GLY A 177 -12.80 3.90 -4.35
N LEU A 178 -12.45 3.23 -5.45
CA LEU A 178 -13.13 3.40 -6.73
C LEU A 178 -14.57 2.87 -6.69
N SER A 179 -14.86 1.80 -5.96
CA SER A 179 -16.21 1.25 -5.85
C SER A 179 -17.18 2.19 -5.11
N VAL A 180 -16.70 2.90 -4.10
CA VAL A 180 -17.49 3.87 -3.32
C VAL A 180 -17.80 5.14 -4.13
N ASN A 181 -16.88 5.55 -4.99
CA ASN A 181 -17.01 6.75 -5.82
C ASN A 181 -17.64 6.47 -7.20
N TYR A 182 -18.32 5.34 -7.35
CA TYR A 182 -19.02 4.96 -8.57
C TYR A 182 -20.15 5.97 -8.87
N GLY A 183 -20.15 6.53 -10.07
CA GLY A 183 -21.14 7.53 -10.50
C GLY A 183 -20.55 8.92 -10.79
N ILE A 184 -19.29 9.17 -10.44
CA ILE A 184 -18.59 10.37 -10.87
C ILE A 184 -18.11 10.15 -12.32
N PRO A 185 -18.39 11.07 -13.27
CA PRO A 185 -17.99 10.91 -14.66
C PRO A 185 -16.45 10.84 -14.76
N ALA A 186 -15.97 9.67 -15.11
CA ALA A 186 -14.54 9.39 -15.19
C ALA A 186 -14.26 8.43 -16.35
N PRO A 187 -13.05 8.43 -16.91
CA PRO A 187 -12.67 7.51 -17.97
C PRO A 187 -12.37 6.11 -17.41
N TYR A 188 -13.37 5.48 -16.73
CA TYR A 188 -13.25 4.13 -16.17
C TYR A 188 -12.79 3.09 -17.19
N TRP A 189 -13.16 3.27 -18.45
CA TRP A 189 -12.76 2.38 -19.54
C TRP A 189 -11.25 2.35 -19.77
N LEU A 190 -10.52 3.48 -19.58
CA LEU A 190 -9.07 3.51 -19.68
C LEU A 190 -8.41 2.65 -18.58
N LEU A 191 -8.87 2.80 -17.35
CA LEU A 191 -8.37 2.00 -16.23
C LEU A 191 -8.68 0.51 -16.44
N SER A 192 -9.90 0.20 -16.90
CA SER A 192 -10.30 -1.19 -17.19
C SER A 192 -9.44 -1.83 -18.27
N ILE A 193 -9.15 -1.11 -19.38
CA ILE A 193 -8.26 -1.60 -20.44
C ILE A 193 -6.86 -1.90 -19.87
N PHE A 194 -6.34 -1.02 -19.01
CA PHE A 194 -5.03 -1.23 -18.41
C PHE A 194 -5.02 -2.48 -17.52
N ILE A 195 -6.06 -2.68 -16.72
CA ILE A 195 -6.22 -3.88 -15.88
C ILE A 195 -6.35 -5.14 -16.75
N TRP A 196 -7.09 -5.10 -17.88
CA TRP A 196 -7.22 -6.23 -18.81
C TRP A 196 -5.88 -6.63 -19.43
N ILE A 197 -5.05 -5.64 -19.80
CA ILE A 197 -3.68 -5.91 -20.25
C ILE A 197 -2.91 -6.68 -19.15
N GLY A 198 -3.03 -6.26 -17.89
CA GLY A 198 -2.43 -6.96 -16.76
C GLY A 198 -2.94 -8.39 -16.62
N ILE A 199 -4.25 -8.62 -16.74
CA ILE A 199 -4.87 -9.96 -16.72
C ILE A 199 -4.30 -10.83 -17.84
N LEU A 200 -4.23 -10.31 -19.06
CA LEU A 200 -3.70 -11.05 -20.21
C LEU A 200 -2.23 -11.43 -20.02
N LEU A 201 -1.41 -10.52 -19.47
CA LEU A 201 0.00 -10.81 -19.16
C LEU A 201 0.16 -11.93 -18.14
N ILE A 202 -0.66 -11.96 -17.10
CA ILE A 202 -0.64 -13.04 -16.10
C ILE A 202 -1.12 -14.35 -16.73
N ILE A 203 -2.18 -14.34 -17.51
CA ILE A 203 -2.68 -15.54 -18.19
C ILE A 203 -1.63 -16.13 -19.13
N GLN A 204 -0.91 -15.29 -19.89
CA GLN A 204 0.20 -15.75 -20.73
C GLN A 204 1.32 -16.44 -19.92
N ARG A 205 1.55 -16.02 -18.67
CA ARG A 205 2.49 -16.66 -17.77
C ARG A 205 1.97 -17.98 -17.19
N ILE A 206 0.66 -18.11 -17.02
CA ILE A 206 0.00 -19.31 -16.47
C ILE A 206 -0.10 -20.41 -17.55
N MET A 207 -0.34 -20.07 -18.81
CA MET A 207 -0.54 -21.03 -19.91
C MET A 207 0.56 -22.09 -20.02
N PRO A 208 1.86 -21.77 -19.97
CA PRO A 208 2.91 -22.80 -20.03
C PRO A 208 2.88 -23.73 -18.81
N VAL A 209 2.52 -23.23 -17.63
CA VAL A 209 2.39 -24.02 -16.40
C VAL A 209 1.24 -25.02 -16.50
N MET A 210 0.17 -24.66 -17.23
CA MET A 210 -0.99 -25.52 -17.51
C MET A 210 -0.81 -26.38 -18.75
N GLU A 211 0.43 -26.49 -19.30
CA GLU A 211 0.77 -27.27 -20.48
C GLU A 211 -0.03 -26.91 -21.75
N VAL A 212 -0.59 -25.71 -21.83
CA VAL A 212 -1.31 -25.24 -23.02
C VAL A 212 -0.30 -24.75 -24.05
N THR A 213 0.16 -25.69 -24.90
CA THR A 213 1.18 -25.42 -25.93
C THR A 213 0.61 -25.07 -27.30
N ASN A 214 -0.66 -25.43 -27.58
CA ASN A 214 -1.31 -25.17 -28.86
C ASN A 214 -1.64 -23.67 -29.02
N PRO A 215 -1.11 -22.98 -30.06
CA PRO A 215 -1.34 -21.56 -30.25
C PRO A 215 -2.81 -21.19 -30.47
N VAL A 216 -3.59 -22.08 -31.10
CA VAL A 216 -5.04 -21.86 -31.30
C VAL A 216 -5.77 -21.83 -29.95
N SER A 217 -5.42 -22.75 -29.04
CA SER A 217 -5.99 -22.80 -27.68
C SER A 217 -5.59 -21.57 -26.87
N GLN A 218 -4.35 -21.10 -27.01
CA GLN A 218 -3.87 -19.87 -26.32
C GLN A 218 -4.66 -18.64 -26.77
N ILE A 219 -4.86 -18.48 -28.09
CA ILE A 219 -5.67 -17.38 -28.63
C ILE A 219 -7.11 -17.49 -28.15
N GLY A 220 -7.69 -18.70 -28.16
CA GLY A 220 -9.04 -18.96 -27.68
C GLY A 220 -9.23 -18.56 -26.22
N ILE A 221 -8.27 -18.89 -25.34
CA ILE A 221 -8.30 -18.49 -23.92
C ILE A 221 -8.21 -16.98 -23.78
N CYS A 222 -7.33 -16.30 -24.53
CA CYS A 222 -7.24 -14.84 -24.49
C CYS A 222 -8.54 -14.15 -24.92
N ILE A 223 -9.16 -14.62 -26.01
CA ILE A 223 -10.45 -14.11 -26.47
C ILE A 223 -11.54 -14.32 -25.41
N LEU A 224 -11.61 -15.51 -24.84
CA LEU A 224 -12.58 -15.84 -23.78
C LEU A 224 -12.40 -14.92 -22.56
N CYS A 225 -11.15 -14.68 -22.14
CA CYS A 225 -10.86 -13.74 -21.05
C CYS A 225 -11.30 -12.32 -21.36
N ILE A 226 -11.07 -11.82 -22.57
CA ILE A 226 -11.54 -10.50 -22.98
C ILE A 226 -13.07 -10.44 -22.93
N LEU A 227 -13.75 -11.47 -23.41
CA LEU A 227 -15.23 -11.55 -23.38
C LEU A 227 -15.77 -11.52 -21.94
N ILE A 228 -15.14 -12.26 -21.02
CA ILE A 228 -15.51 -12.27 -19.59
C ILE A 228 -15.25 -10.90 -18.93
N CYS A 229 -14.19 -10.21 -19.33
CA CYS A 229 -13.85 -8.89 -18.79
C CYS A 229 -14.72 -7.77 -19.38
N LEU A 230 -15.39 -7.96 -20.52
CA LEU A 230 -16.16 -6.94 -21.23
C LEU A 230 -17.23 -6.26 -20.36
N PRO A 231 -18.04 -6.99 -19.55
CA PRO A 231 -18.99 -6.37 -18.64
C PRO A 231 -18.34 -5.48 -17.56
N THR A 232 -17.07 -5.73 -17.21
CA THR A 232 -16.35 -4.96 -16.19
C THR A 232 -15.75 -3.65 -16.72
N MET A 233 -16.01 -3.28 -17.97
CA MET A 233 -15.47 -2.08 -18.59
C MET A 233 -15.81 -0.81 -17.80
N PHE A 234 -17.02 -0.76 -17.25
CA PHE A 234 -17.49 0.36 -16.43
C PHE A 234 -17.30 0.16 -14.92
N ALA A 235 -16.79 -0.99 -14.52
CA ALA A 235 -16.56 -1.37 -13.12
C ALA A 235 -15.12 -1.87 -12.91
N PRO A 236 -14.10 -0.97 -12.98
CA PRO A 236 -12.70 -1.36 -12.94
C PRO A 236 -12.30 -2.04 -11.63
N TYR A 237 -13.04 -1.85 -10.53
CA TYR A 237 -12.81 -2.55 -9.27
C TYR A 237 -13.05 -4.05 -9.40
N LEU A 238 -14.02 -4.51 -10.22
CA LEU A 238 -14.27 -5.94 -10.47
C LEU A 238 -13.13 -6.59 -11.27
N SER A 239 -12.69 -5.94 -12.35
CA SER A 239 -11.54 -6.45 -13.11
C SER A 239 -10.24 -6.36 -12.30
N GLY A 240 -10.10 -5.34 -11.44
CA GLY A 240 -8.98 -5.19 -10.52
C GLY A 240 -8.92 -6.30 -9.46
N SER A 241 -10.05 -6.66 -8.84
CA SER A 241 -10.13 -7.79 -7.91
C SER A 241 -9.78 -9.11 -8.59
N LEU A 242 -10.27 -9.32 -9.82
CA LEU A 242 -9.93 -10.50 -10.62
C LEU A 242 -8.43 -10.57 -10.91
N LEU A 243 -7.79 -9.44 -11.27
CA LEU A 243 -6.34 -9.36 -11.48
C LEU A 243 -5.58 -9.75 -10.20
N LEU A 244 -5.97 -9.19 -9.04
CA LEU A 244 -5.33 -9.50 -7.76
C LEU A 244 -5.49 -10.97 -7.40
N ILE A 245 -6.67 -11.56 -7.59
CA ILE A 245 -6.93 -13.00 -7.35
C ILE A 245 -6.03 -13.86 -8.22
N LEU A 246 -5.94 -13.56 -9.53
CA LEU A 246 -5.11 -14.31 -10.47
C LEU A 246 -3.62 -14.26 -10.09
N ILE A 247 -3.11 -13.09 -9.71
CA ILE A 247 -1.73 -12.93 -9.23
C ILE A 247 -1.51 -13.76 -7.97
N CYS A 248 -2.35 -13.58 -6.94
CA CYS A 248 -2.20 -14.30 -5.68
C CYS A 248 -2.31 -15.82 -5.84
N PHE A 249 -3.19 -16.29 -6.74
CA PHE A 249 -3.31 -17.70 -7.05
C PHE A 249 -2.06 -18.25 -7.74
N HIS A 250 -1.53 -17.54 -8.75
CA HIS A 250 -0.36 -17.96 -9.51
C HIS A 250 0.90 -18.06 -8.63
N TYR A 251 1.10 -17.09 -7.74
CA TYR A 251 2.28 -17.04 -6.86
C TYR A 251 2.06 -17.73 -5.50
N GLY A 252 0.87 -18.26 -5.23
CA GLY A 252 0.56 -19.03 -4.03
C GLY A 252 0.38 -18.21 -2.74
N TYR A 253 0.07 -16.92 -2.85
CA TYR A 253 -0.17 -16.02 -1.72
C TYR A 253 -1.58 -16.22 -1.13
N LYS A 254 -1.75 -17.25 -0.28
CA LYS A 254 -3.07 -17.68 0.23
C LYS A 254 -3.81 -16.59 1.03
N ALA A 255 -3.11 -15.87 1.91
CA ALA A 255 -3.71 -14.85 2.75
C ALA A 255 -4.17 -13.63 1.92
N GLU A 256 -3.34 -13.21 0.96
CA GLU A 256 -3.62 -12.12 0.05
C GLU A 256 -4.75 -12.49 -0.94
N CYS A 257 -4.82 -13.75 -1.38
CA CYS A 257 -5.91 -14.25 -2.20
C CYS A 257 -7.24 -14.18 -1.46
N ALA A 258 -7.28 -14.57 -0.19
CA ALA A 258 -8.49 -14.44 0.64
C ALA A 258 -8.93 -12.98 0.81
N ALA A 259 -7.98 -12.06 0.99
CA ALA A 259 -8.28 -10.62 1.08
C ALA A 259 -8.81 -10.04 -0.26
N ALA A 260 -8.26 -10.48 -1.40
CA ALA A 260 -8.72 -10.05 -2.73
C ALA A 260 -10.14 -10.55 -3.06
N LEU A 261 -10.58 -11.68 -2.49
CA LEU A 261 -11.94 -12.20 -2.65
C LEU A 261 -13.00 -11.39 -1.89
N LEU A 262 -12.59 -10.60 -0.89
CA LEU A 262 -13.50 -9.75 -0.11
C LEU A 262 -13.73 -8.37 -0.76
N LEU A 263 -12.98 -8.03 -1.79
CA LEU A 263 -13.10 -6.78 -2.56
C LEU A 263 -14.24 -6.88 -3.60
#